data_96e40e981679ac981ba04861d5fd34eb
#
_entry.id   96e40e981679ac981ba04861d5fd34eb
#
_cell.length_a   1.000
_cell.length_b   1.000
_cell.length_c   1.000
_cell.angle_alpha   90.00
_cell.angle_beta   90.00
_cell.angle_gamma   90.00
#
_symmetry.space_group_name_H-M   'P 1'
#
loop_
_entity.id
_entity.type
_entity.pdbx_description
1 polymer ?
#
loop_
_entity_poly.entity_id
_entity_poly.type
_entity_poly.pdbx_seq_one_letter_code
_entity_poly.pdbx_strand_id
1 'polypeptide(L)'
;MTYLVANWKSHHTITQSILWLERLHKLNPTFSPQLKTIICLPFTDLPEFNRQLTEKKLPLLTGAQNVSPFTAGKHTGEVTARMLSELITHCIVGHSERRQQFEETSSLVAQKTFQLLDQGIVPIICLDTPYLEEQIKALIKQDIDPERCLFAYEPQAAIGSGQPVTPHTANQFATKLSFLTSPQVKVLYGGSVTAQNASTFVSQSHIQGILVGTDSLTPTDFSNIINSLS
;
A
#
# COMPACT_ATOMS: atom_id res chain seq x y z
N MET A 1 5.78 -6.87 -13.74
CA MET A 1 6.06 -6.71 -12.30
C MET A 1 4.72 -6.55 -11.59
N THR A 2 4.39 -7.46 -10.70
CA THR A 2 3.16 -7.47 -9.90
C THR A 2 3.46 -6.99 -8.47
N TYR A 3 2.53 -6.27 -7.86
CA TYR A 3 2.66 -5.76 -6.49
C TYR A 3 1.63 -6.46 -5.57
N LEU A 4 2.11 -6.92 -4.42
CA LEU A 4 1.27 -7.38 -3.31
C LEU A 4 1.57 -6.50 -2.11
N VAL A 5 0.62 -5.69 -1.69
CA VAL A 5 0.75 -4.78 -0.54
C VAL A 5 -0.14 -5.27 0.59
N ALA A 6 0.43 -5.47 1.76
CA ALA A 6 -0.29 -5.74 3.00
C ALA A 6 -0.47 -4.44 3.79
N ASN A 7 -1.68 -4.07 4.13
CA ASN A 7 -1.98 -2.99 5.06
C ASN A 7 -2.45 -3.57 6.40
N TRP A 8 -1.56 -3.65 7.37
CA TRP A 8 -1.89 -4.22 8.68
C TRP A 8 -2.75 -3.31 9.57
N LYS A 9 -2.93 -2.07 9.15
CA LYS A 9 -3.64 -1.08 9.96
C LYS A 9 -3.03 -1.04 11.38
N SER A 10 -3.84 -0.86 12.43
CA SER A 10 -3.38 -0.79 13.82
C SER A 10 -3.66 -2.08 14.60
N HIS A 11 -3.30 -3.25 14.01
CA HIS A 11 -3.66 -4.53 14.62
C HIS A 11 -2.55 -5.21 15.43
N HIS A 12 -1.31 -5.13 14.98
CA HIS A 12 -0.22 -5.88 15.61
C HIS A 12 0.58 -5.04 16.60
N THR A 13 1.02 -5.68 17.67
CA THR A 13 2.12 -5.23 18.53
C THR A 13 3.44 -5.75 17.98
N ILE A 14 4.58 -5.20 18.41
CA ILE A 14 5.92 -5.65 17.99
C ILE A 14 6.07 -7.17 18.12
N THR A 15 5.66 -7.74 19.27
CA THR A 15 5.75 -9.19 19.50
C THR A 15 4.91 -9.99 18.51
N GLN A 16 3.68 -9.53 18.22
CA GLN A 16 2.79 -10.19 17.26
C GLN A 16 3.34 -10.10 15.82
N SER A 17 3.92 -8.97 15.46
CA SER A 17 4.56 -8.76 14.15
C SER A 17 5.73 -9.74 13.94
N ILE A 18 6.55 -9.94 14.95
CA ILE A 18 7.68 -10.89 14.89
C ILE A 18 7.18 -12.34 14.81
N LEU A 19 6.19 -12.70 15.61
CA LEU A 19 5.58 -14.04 15.54
C LEU A 19 4.92 -14.30 14.17
N TRP A 20 4.31 -13.27 13.57
CA TRP A 20 3.76 -13.35 12.23
C TRP A 20 4.86 -13.64 11.20
N LEU A 21 5.97 -12.90 11.27
CA LEU A 21 7.11 -13.08 10.36
C LEU A 21 7.76 -14.47 10.51
N GLU A 22 7.89 -14.96 11.73
CA GLU A 22 8.40 -16.32 12.00
C GLU A 22 7.50 -17.40 11.39
N ARG A 23 6.19 -17.24 11.53
CA ARG A 23 5.22 -18.17 10.96
C ARG A 23 5.24 -18.14 9.43
N LEU A 24 5.29 -16.95 8.82
CA LEU A 24 5.42 -16.82 7.37
C LEU A 24 6.71 -17.50 6.86
N HIS A 25 7.83 -17.30 7.56
CA HIS A 25 9.09 -17.94 7.22
C HIS A 25 8.98 -19.47 7.26
N LYS A 26 8.31 -20.04 8.27
CA LYS A 26 8.06 -21.49 8.38
C LYS A 26 7.13 -22.04 7.31
N LEU A 27 6.14 -21.25 6.88
CA LEU A 27 5.23 -21.61 5.78
C LEU A 27 5.95 -21.66 4.41
N ASN A 28 7.06 -20.94 4.29
CA ASN A 28 7.93 -20.92 3.12
C ASN A 28 7.17 -20.75 1.78
N PRO A 29 6.37 -19.68 1.62
CA PRO A 29 5.64 -19.47 0.37
C PRO A 29 6.60 -19.27 -0.80
N THR A 30 6.13 -19.59 -1.99
CA THR A 30 6.89 -19.39 -3.22
C THR A 30 6.84 -17.94 -3.63
N PHE A 31 7.98 -17.25 -3.62
CA PHE A 31 8.09 -15.87 -4.09
C PHE A 31 8.56 -15.85 -5.55
N SER A 32 7.69 -15.40 -6.45
CA SER A 32 8.10 -15.14 -7.83
C SER A 32 9.04 -13.92 -7.90
N PRO A 33 10.11 -13.96 -8.71
CA PRO A 33 10.97 -12.79 -8.96
C PRO A 33 10.22 -11.58 -9.53
N GLN A 34 9.03 -11.79 -10.09
CA GLN A 34 8.17 -10.75 -10.65
C GLN A 34 7.17 -10.19 -9.63
N LEU A 35 7.10 -10.75 -8.40
CA LEU A 35 6.21 -10.30 -7.35
C LEU A 35 6.97 -9.45 -6.33
N LYS A 36 6.61 -8.17 -6.22
CA LYS A 36 7.06 -7.30 -5.11
C LYS A 36 6.06 -7.36 -3.98
N THR A 37 6.46 -7.95 -2.87
CA THR A 37 5.63 -8.07 -1.66
C THR A 37 6.05 -7.03 -0.63
N ILE A 38 5.12 -6.16 -0.24
CA ILE A 38 5.35 -5.01 0.65
C ILE A 38 4.44 -5.16 1.87
N ILE A 39 5.02 -5.06 3.07
CA ILE A 39 4.25 -5.09 4.33
C ILE A 39 4.23 -3.69 4.92
N CYS A 40 3.06 -3.04 4.94
CA CYS A 40 2.87 -1.74 5.56
C CYS A 40 2.52 -1.90 7.05
N LEU A 41 3.49 -1.55 7.90
CA LEU A 41 3.50 -1.76 9.34
C LEU A 41 3.14 -0.48 10.12
N PRO A 42 2.66 -0.60 11.38
CA PRO A 42 2.75 0.50 12.34
C PRO A 42 4.18 0.98 12.50
N PHE A 43 4.38 2.28 12.77
CA PHE A 43 5.73 2.86 12.94
C PHE A 43 6.55 2.17 14.03
N THR A 44 5.88 1.73 15.10
CA THR A 44 6.50 1.07 16.26
C THR A 44 7.20 -0.23 15.90
N ASP A 45 6.76 -0.90 14.83
CA ASP A 45 7.21 -2.25 14.47
C ASP A 45 8.38 -2.23 13.49
N LEU A 46 8.53 -1.13 12.74
CA LEU A 46 9.45 -1.03 11.60
C LEU A 46 10.91 -1.42 11.94
N PRO A 47 11.56 -0.87 12.99
CA PRO A 47 12.97 -1.17 13.25
C PRO A 47 13.22 -2.64 13.54
N GLU A 48 12.43 -3.22 14.44
CA GLU A 48 12.61 -4.62 14.85
C GLU A 48 12.18 -5.60 13.74
N PHE A 49 11.10 -5.30 13.04
CA PHE A 49 10.66 -6.11 11.90
C PHE A 49 11.73 -6.17 10.80
N ASN A 50 12.34 -5.04 10.44
CA ASN A 50 13.43 -4.98 9.46
C ASN A 50 14.66 -5.80 9.88
N ARG A 51 15.03 -5.73 11.16
CA ARG A 51 16.13 -6.53 11.70
C ARG A 51 15.85 -8.02 11.51
N GLN A 52 14.67 -8.48 11.92
CA GLN A 52 14.26 -9.89 11.79
C GLN A 52 14.09 -10.31 10.32
N LEU A 53 13.57 -9.43 9.47
CA LEU A 53 13.42 -9.67 8.04
C LEU A 53 14.78 -9.94 7.38
N THR A 54 15.78 -9.13 7.71
CA THR A 54 17.16 -9.29 7.21
C THR A 54 17.78 -10.60 7.67
N GLU A 55 17.63 -10.97 8.94
CA GLU A 55 18.13 -12.23 9.50
C GLU A 55 17.51 -13.46 8.81
N LYS A 56 16.21 -13.40 8.50
CA LYS A 56 15.48 -14.50 7.84
C LYS A 56 15.65 -14.54 6.32
N LYS A 57 16.24 -13.50 5.72
CA LYS A 57 16.46 -13.35 4.26
C LYS A 57 15.17 -13.54 3.44
N LEU A 58 14.04 -13.09 3.97
CA LEU A 58 12.77 -13.13 3.23
C LEU A 58 12.74 -12.00 2.20
N PRO A 59 12.26 -12.25 0.96
CA PRO A 59 12.20 -11.25 -0.10
C PRO A 59 10.97 -10.34 0.06
N LEU A 60 10.82 -9.73 1.24
CA LEU A 60 9.77 -8.78 1.56
C LEU A 60 10.35 -7.37 1.63
N LEU A 61 9.54 -6.40 1.28
CA LEU A 61 9.82 -4.97 1.46
C LEU A 61 8.95 -4.44 2.60
N THR A 62 9.44 -3.44 3.30
CA THR A 62 8.66 -2.77 4.35
C THR A 62 8.12 -1.43 3.87
N GLY A 63 6.95 -1.10 4.37
CA GLY A 63 6.27 0.16 4.16
C GLY A 63 5.69 0.71 5.46
N ALA A 64 5.32 1.99 5.45
CA ALA A 64 4.56 2.63 6.50
C ALA A 64 3.10 2.85 6.07
N GLN A 65 2.24 3.16 7.04
CA GLN A 65 0.79 3.36 6.83
C GLN A 65 0.40 4.84 6.78
N ASN A 66 1.35 5.72 7.03
CA ASN A 66 1.19 7.17 7.02
C ASN A 66 2.56 7.84 7.06
N VAL A 67 2.58 9.15 6.83
CA VAL A 67 3.75 10.04 7.00
C VAL A 67 3.28 11.43 7.36
N SER A 68 4.13 12.22 8.01
CA SER A 68 3.90 13.64 8.23
C SER A 68 3.95 14.44 6.91
N PRO A 69 3.11 15.46 6.73
CA PRO A 69 3.23 16.40 5.60
C PRO A 69 4.41 17.37 5.76
N PHE A 70 5.02 17.42 6.93
CA PHE A 70 6.08 18.36 7.27
C PHE A 70 7.47 17.77 7.03
N THR A 71 8.44 18.64 6.82
CA THR A 71 9.86 18.32 6.89
C THR A 71 10.31 18.13 8.35
N ALA A 72 11.56 17.75 8.57
CA ALA A 72 12.13 17.70 9.92
C ALA A 72 12.06 19.09 10.59
N GLY A 73 11.69 19.14 11.87
CA GLY A 73 11.56 20.41 12.59
C GLY A 73 10.70 20.36 13.84
N LYS A 74 10.05 21.48 14.16
CA LYS A 74 9.26 21.67 15.38
C LYS A 74 7.83 21.11 15.22
N HIS A 75 7.71 19.80 15.08
CA HIS A 75 6.44 19.09 14.88
C HIS A 75 6.34 17.91 15.84
N THR A 76 6.16 18.20 17.13
CA THR A 76 6.15 17.19 18.19
C THR A 76 5.12 16.11 17.92
N GLY A 77 5.56 14.83 17.90
CA GLY A 77 4.71 13.67 17.65
C GLY A 77 4.62 13.23 16.19
N GLU A 78 5.09 14.05 15.23
CA GLU A 78 5.09 13.70 13.82
C GLU A 78 6.25 12.77 13.43
N VAL A 79 5.96 11.83 12.51
CA VAL A 79 6.95 10.96 11.90
C VAL A 79 7.13 11.38 10.44
N THR A 80 8.26 11.99 10.14
CA THR A 80 8.56 12.57 8.82
C THR A 80 9.10 11.54 7.83
N ALA A 81 9.02 11.82 6.52
CA ALA A 81 9.58 10.96 5.49
C ALA A 81 11.09 10.73 5.68
N ARG A 82 11.83 11.77 6.12
CA ARG A 82 13.25 11.65 6.45
C ARG A 82 13.53 10.64 7.56
N MET A 83 12.70 10.57 8.60
CA MET A 83 12.85 9.59 9.69
C MET A 83 12.57 8.16 9.21
N LEU A 84 11.74 8.01 8.17
CA LEU A 84 11.35 6.72 7.60
C LEU A 84 12.29 6.24 6.49
N SER A 85 13.10 7.11 5.88
CA SER A 85 13.88 6.78 4.66
C SER A 85 14.86 5.63 4.83
N GLU A 86 15.34 5.39 6.05
CA GLU A 86 16.24 4.26 6.36
C GLU A 86 15.47 2.96 6.70
N LEU A 87 14.14 3.04 6.88
CA LEU A 87 13.33 1.94 7.38
C LEU A 87 12.37 1.35 6.34
N ILE A 88 11.95 2.14 5.35
CA ILE A 88 10.90 1.73 4.42
C ILE A 88 11.23 2.06 2.96
N THR A 89 10.61 1.32 2.06
CA THR A 89 10.65 1.59 0.61
C THR A 89 9.36 2.20 0.09
N HIS A 90 8.24 1.99 0.78
CA HIS A 90 6.90 2.42 0.35
C HIS A 90 6.13 3.02 1.53
N CYS A 91 5.12 3.85 1.24
CA CYS A 91 4.25 4.40 2.28
C CYS A 91 2.83 4.62 1.78
N ILE A 92 1.83 4.11 2.51
CA ILE A 92 0.41 4.38 2.25
C ILE A 92 0.10 5.82 2.64
N VAL A 93 -0.62 6.54 1.77
CA VAL A 93 -1.16 7.87 2.03
C VAL A 93 -2.59 7.99 1.48
N GLY A 94 -3.41 8.80 2.12
CA GLY A 94 -4.79 9.03 1.68
C GLY A 94 -5.73 7.83 1.81
N HIS A 95 -5.41 6.85 2.67
CA HIS A 95 -6.32 5.73 2.94
C HIS A 95 -7.70 6.22 3.39
N SER A 96 -8.76 5.52 3.01
CA SER A 96 -10.14 5.92 3.30
C SER A 96 -10.42 6.21 4.77
N GLU A 97 -9.88 5.39 5.68
CA GLU A 97 -9.97 5.60 7.13
C GLU A 97 -9.37 6.94 7.56
N ARG A 98 -8.24 7.34 6.95
CA ARG A 98 -7.61 8.63 7.27
C ARG A 98 -8.39 9.81 6.72
N ARG A 99 -8.95 9.68 5.52
CA ARG A 99 -9.80 10.72 4.95
C ARG A 99 -11.06 10.95 5.79
N GLN A 100 -11.67 9.87 6.30
CA GLN A 100 -12.92 9.93 7.06
C GLN A 100 -12.71 10.30 8.54
N GLN A 101 -11.72 9.71 9.21
CA GLN A 101 -11.55 9.84 10.65
C GLN A 101 -10.59 10.97 11.05
N PHE A 102 -9.68 11.35 10.15
CA PHE A 102 -8.65 12.35 10.40
C PHE A 102 -8.69 13.52 9.41
N GLU A 103 -9.79 13.65 8.65
CA GLU A 103 -10.05 14.75 7.71
C GLU A 103 -8.91 14.98 6.69
N GLU A 104 -8.26 13.90 6.27
CA GLU A 104 -7.10 13.96 5.37
C GLU A 104 -7.56 14.36 3.97
N THR A 105 -7.33 15.62 3.59
CA THR A 105 -7.73 16.20 2.30
C THR A 105 -6.82 15.75 1.16
N SER A 106 -7.27 15.88 -0.09
CA SER A 106 -6.45 15.60 -1.28
C SER A 106 -5.20 16.47 -1.35
N SER A 107 -5.27 17.72 -0.87
CA SER A 107 -4.10 18.61 -0.76
C SER A 107 -3.08 18.09 0.26
N LEU A 108 -3.54 17.60 1.42
CA LEU A 108 -2.66 17.04 2.44
C LEU A 108 -2.00 15.74 1.94
N VAL A 109 -2.74 14.90 1.23
CA VAL A 109 -2.19 13.69 0.60
C VAL A 109 -1.11 14.05 -0.42
N ALA A 110 -1.32 15.09 -1.25
CA ALA A 110 -0.30 15.55 -2.20
C ALA A 110 0.97 16.07 -1.50
N GLN A 111 0.84 16.80 -0.39
CA GLN A 111 1.99 17.24 0.42
C GLN A 111 2.77 16.04 0.97
N LYS A 112 2.09 15.05 1.55
CA LYS A 112 2.71 13.81 2.03
C LYS A 112 3.41 13.05 0.90
N THR A 113 2.77 12.96 -0.27
CA THR A 113 3.34 12.34 -1.46
C THR A 113 4.64 13.02 -1.87
N PHE A 114 4.67 14.36 -1.88
CA PHE A 114 5.88 15.14 -2.17
C PHE A 114 7.00 14.81 -1.18
N GLN A 115 6.72 14.81 0.14
CA GLN A 115 7.72 14.49 1.17
C GLN A 115 8.32 13.09 1.00
N LEU A 116 7.50 12.10 0.62
CA LEU A 116 7.96 10.73 0.38
C LEU A 116 8.88 10.66 -0.85
N LEU A 117 8.46 11.25 -1.96
CA LEU A 117 9.23 11.25 -3.21
C LEU A 117 10.57 11.99 -3.07
N ASP A 118 10.62 13.05 -2.27
CA ASP A 118 11.86 13.79 -1.95
C ASP A 118 12.87 12.91 -1.21
N GLN A 119 12.41 11.96 -0.41
CA GLN A 119 13.24 11.00 0.32
C GLN A 119 13.41 9.65 -0.39
N GLY A 120 13.00 9.52 -1.65
CA GLY A 120 13.12 8.29 -2.43
C GLY A 120 12.18 7.17 -2.01
N ILE A 121 11.15 7.47 -1.21
CA ILE A 121 10.13 6.51 -0.78
C ILE A 121 8.98 6.53 -1.79
N VAL A 122 8.52 5.36 -2.24
CA VAL A 122 7.40 5.24 -3.19
C VAL A 122 6.07 5.42 -2.47
N PRO A 123 5.25 6.43 -2.82
CA PRO A 123 3.92 6.60 -2.26
C PRO A 123 2.95 5.55 -2.81
N ILE A 124 2.09 5.01 -1.93
CA ILE A 124 0.91 4.22 -2.28
C ILE A 124 -0.31 5.09 -1.99
N ILE A 125 -0.86 5.74 -3.01
CA ILE A 125 -1.95 6.70 -2.87
C ILE A 125 -3.28 5.96 -2.94
N CYS A 126 -4.02 5.90 -1.83
CA CYS A 126 -5.34 5.29 -1.80
C CYS A 126 -6.41 6.23 -2.35
N LEU A 127 -7.22 5.70 -3.26
CA LEU A 127 -8.24 6.43 -3.99
C LEU A 127 -9.55 5.65 -4.07
N ASP A 128 -10.65 6.40 -4.05
CA ASP A 128 -11.97 5.96 -4.51
C ASP A 128 -12.55 7.00 -5.46
N THR A 129 -13.61 6.65 -6.17
CA THR A 129 -14.26 7.47 -7.19
C THR A 129 -14.52 8.91 -6.75
N PRO A 130 -15.04 9.19 -5.53
CA PRO A 130 -15.33 10.57 -5.10
C PRO A 130 -14.08 11.47 -5.01
N TYR A 131 -12.91 10.90 -4.75
CA TYR A 131 -11.66 11.66 -4.54
C TYR A 131 -10.78 11.74 -5.79
N LEU A 132 -11.09 10.99 -6.85
CA LEU A 132 -10.20 10.78 -7.99
C LEU A 132 -9.74 12.11 -8.62
N GLU A 133 -10.69 12.91 -9.10
CA GLU A 133 -10.35 14.13 -9.85
C GLU A 133 -9.70 15.20 -8.98
N GLU A 134 -10.18 15.36 -7.73
CA GLU A 134 -9.59 16.30 -6.79
C GLU A 134 -8.16 15.89 -6.42
N GLN A 135 -7.90 14.59 -6.20
CA GLN A 135 -6.57 14.12 -5.88
C GLN A 135 -5.60 14.32 -7.04
N ILE A 136 -6.01 14.04 -8.26
CA ILE A 136 -5.16 14.28 -9.44
C ILE A 136 -4.83 15.77 -9.58
N LYS A 137 -5.80 16.67 -9.43
CA LYS A 137 -5.55 18.11 -9.43
C LYS A 137 -4.55 18.53 -8.33
N ALA A 138 -4.66 17.93 -7.14
CA ALA A 138 -3.74 18.23 -6.03
C ALA A 138 -2.31 17.75 -6.33
N LEU A 139 -2.14 16.56 -6.95
CA LEU A 139 -0.83 16.06 -7.37
C LEU A 139 -0.20 16.95 -8.44
N ILE A 140 -0.96 17.35 -9.47
CA ILE A 140 -0.50 18.27 -10.52
C ILE A 140 -0.06 19.61 -9.91
N LYS A 141 -0.82 20.15 -8.96
CA LYS A 141 -0.47 21.42 -8.29
C LYS A 141 0.85 21.36 -7.53
N GLN A 142 1.26 20.17 -7.08
CA GLN A 142 2.52 19.91 -6.37
C GLN A 142 3.64 19.43 -7.33
N ASP A 143 3.42 19.48 -8.66
CA ASP A 143 4.36 19.01 -9.69
C ASP A 143 4.83 17.56 -9.46
N ILE A 144 3.90 16.70 -9.02
CA ILE A 144 4.17 15.29 -8.74
C ILE A 144 3.96 14.48 -10.01
N ASP A 145 5.02 13.78 -10.43
CA ASP A 145 4.96 12.77 -11.48
C ASP A 145 4.20 11.53 -10.99
N PRO A 146 3.01 11.22 -11.55
CA PRO A 146 2.21 10.09 -11.11
C PRO A 146 2.86 8.73 -11.40
N GLU A 147 3.78 8.63 -12.34
CA GLU A 147 4.48 7.38 -12.65
C GLU A 147 5.43 6.92 -11.53
N ARG A 148 5.82 7.85 -10.65
CA ARG A 148 6.62 7.58 -9.45
C ARG A 148 5.80 7.05 -8.27
N CYS A 149 4.47 6.96 -8.42
CA CYS A 149 3.54 6.51 -7.39
C CYS A 149 2.92 5.16 -7.74
N LEU A 150 2.42 4.47 -6.72
CA LEU A 150 1.41 3.42 -6.85
C LEU A 150 0.06 4.00 -6.46
N PHE A 151 -1.00 3.63 -7.17
CA PHE A 151 -2.36 4.04 -6.83
C PHE A 151 -3.16 2.83 -6.39
N ALA A 152 -3.76 2.87 -5.21
CA ALA A 152 -4.62 1.80 -4.71
C ALA A 152 -6.09 2.21 -4.84
N TYR A 153 -6.83 1.56 -5.73
CA TYR A 153 -8.27 1.73 -5.83
C TYR A 153 -8.97 0.96 -4.71
N GLU A 154 -9.56 1.68 -3.79
CA GLU A 154 -10.23 1.16 -2.60
C GLU A 154 -11.70 1.62 -2.59
N PRO A 155 -12.61 0.95 -3.33
CA PRO A 155 -14.04 1.31 -3.27
C PRO A 155 -14.57 1.08 -1.86
N GLN A 156 -15.06 2.14 -1.21
CA GLN A 156 -15.45 2.13 0.21
C GLN A 156 -16.45 1.01 0.54
N ALA A 157 -17.39 0.76 -0.37
CA ALA A 157 -18.39 -0.31 -0.20
C ALA A 157 -17.77 -1.72 -0.15
N ALA A 158 -16.56 -1.90 -0.69
CA ALA A 158 -15.87 -3.19 -0.73
C ALA A 158 -14.90 -3.42 0.43
N ILE A 159 -14.47 -2.35 1.13
CA ILE A 159 -13.50 -2.46 2.23
C ILE A 159 -14.12 -3.20 3.42
N GLY A 160 -13.54 -4.34 3.80
CA GLY A 160 -13.97 -5.13 4.96
C GLY A 160 -15.37 -5.74 4.85
N SER A 161 -16.05 -5.61 3.71
CA SER A 161 -17.41 -6.13 3.49
C SER A 161 -17.46 -7.61 3.12
N GLY A 162 -16.34 -8.20 2.72
CA GLY A 162 -16.29 -9.52 2.08
C GLY A 162 -16.84 -9.54 0.65
N GLN A 163 -17.27 -8.39 0.11
CA GLN A 163 -17.87 -8.27 -1.22
C GLN A 163 -17.00 -7.37 -2.11
N PRO A 164 -16.07 -7.94 -2.91
CA PRO A 164 -15.26 -7.15 -3.83
C PRO A 164 -16.12 -6.63 -5.00
N VAL A 165 -15.69 -5.53 -5.62
CA VAL A 165 -16.23 -5.17 -6.94
C VAL A 165 -15.78 -6.19 -7.97
N THR A 166 -16.41 -6.21 -9.15
CA THR A 166 -15.94 -7.11 -10.22
C THR A 166 -14.55 -6.69 -10.72
N PRO A 167 -13.71 -7.64 -11.19
CA PRO A 167 -12.43 -7.28 -11.81
C PRO A 167 -12.57 -6.31 -12.97
N HIS A 168 -13.65 -6.42 -13.74
CA HIS A 168 -13.98 -5.49 -14.82
C HIS A 168 -14.19 -4.05 -14.28
N THR A 169 -14.97 -3.88 -13.20
CA THR A 169 -15.20 -2.56 -12.58
C THR A 169 -13.90 -1.96 -12.06
N ALA A 170 -13.04 -2.76 -11.42
CA ALA A 170 -11.73 -2.31 -10.98
C ALA A 170 -10.84 -1.87 -12.17
N ASN A 171 -10.86 -2.63 -13.26
CA ASN A 171 -10.12 -2.28 -14.48
C ASN A 171 -10.63 -1.00 -15.14
N GLN A 172 -11.95 -0.77 -15.14
CA GLN A 172 -12.54 0.49 -15.64
C GLN A 172 -12.05 1.71 -14.85
N PHE A 173 -11.99 1.61 -13.52
CA PHE A 173 -11.41 2.67 -12.68
C PHE A 173 -9.94 2.91 -13.03
N ALA A 174 -9.14 1.85 -13.12
CA ALA A 174 -7.73 1.94 -13.47
C ALA A 174 -7.51 2.57 -14.86
N THR A 175 -8.35 2.22 -15.85
CA THR A 175 -8.34 2.84 -17.17
C THR A 175 -8.65 4.34 -17.10
N LYS A 176 -9.66 4.74 -16.30
CA LYS A 176 -10.00 6.17 -16.10
C LYS A 176 -8.81 6.91 -15.45
N LEU A 177 -8.19 6.34 -14.43
CA LEU A 177 -7.03 6.93 -13.78
C LEU A 177 -5.85 7.10 -14.76
N SER A 178 -5.55 6.07 -15.56
CA SER A 178 -4.50 6.13 -16.58
C SER A 178 -4.77 7.23 -17.61
N PHE A 179 -6.01 7.41 -18.03
CA PHE A 179 -6.40 8.47 -18.96
C PHE A 179 -6.23 9.88 -18.35
N LEU A 180 -6.49 10.04 -17.06
CA LEU A 180 -6.38 11.32 -16.35
C LEU A 180 -4.93 11.67 -15.96
N THR A 181 -4.01 10.71 -16.00
CA THR A 181 -2.63 10.87 -15.52
C THR A 181 -1.61 10.47 -16.60
N SER A 182 -1.27 9.19 -16.68
CA SER A 182 -0.35 8.62 -17.65
C SER A 182 -0.71 7.15 -17.92
N PRO A 183 -0.54 6.66 -19.16
CA PRO A 183 -0.71 5.23 -19.48
C PRO A 183 0.19 4.28 -18.68
N GLN A 184 1.27 4.80 -18.08
CA GLN A 184 2.28 4.00 -17.37
C GLN A 184 2.08 3.97 -15.85
N VAL A 185 1.04 4.62 -15.31
CA VAL A 185 0.73 4.56 -13.88
C VAL A 185 0.40 3.13 -13.46
N LYS A 186 0.78 2.81 -12.22
CA LYS A 186 0.58 1.48 -11.64
C LYS A 186 -0.60 1.52 -10.69
N VAL A 187 -1.61 0.70 -10.96
CA VAL A 187 -2.85 0.64 -10.18
C VAL A 187 -2.95 -0.70 -9.48
N LEU A 188 -3.26 -0.64 -8.20
CA LEU A 188 -3.55 -1.79 -7.34
C LEU A 188 -5.05 -1.82 -7.03
N TYR A 189 -5.61 -2.98 -6.83
CA TYR A 189 -6.97 -3.13 -6.33
C TYR A 189 -6.95 -3.44 -4.83
N GLY A 190 -7.72 -2.72 -4.02
CA GLY A 190 -7.73 -2.81 -2.54
C GLY A 190 -9.13 -2.97 -1.93
N GLY A 191 -9.94 -3.91 -2.42
CA GLY A 191 -11.31 -4.15 -1.90
C GLY A 191 -11.64 -5.61 -1.65
N SER A 192 -11.56 -6.11 -0.40
CA SER A 192 -11.90 -7.51 -0.02
C SER A 192 -11.18 -8.55 -0.87
N VAL A 193 -9.85 -8.42 -0.96
CA VAL A 193 -8.99 -9.36 -1.70
C VAL A 193 -8.66 -10.58 -0.84
N THR A 194 -8.76 -11.76 -1.43
CA THR A 194 -8.44 -13.08 -0.85
C THR A 194 -7.57 -13.88 -1.82
N ALA A 195 -7.02 -15.03 -1.38
CA ALA A 195 -6.26 -15.92 -2.26
C ALA A 195 -7.08 -16.44 -3.45
N GLN A 196 -8.41 -16.59 -3.30
CA GLN A 196 -9.31 -17.10 -4.33
C GLN A 196 -9.57 -16.09 -5.46
N ASN A 197 -9.51 -14.78 -5.16
CA ASN A 197 -9.83 -13.75 -6.16
C ASN A 197 -8.62 -12.90 -6.61
N ALA A 198 -7.47 -12.98 -5.92
CA ALA A 198 -6.29 -12.17 -6.20
C ALA A 198 -5.84 -12.21 -7.67
N SER A 199 -5.71 -13.42 -8.22
CA SER A 199 -5.28 -13.63 -9.61
C SER A 199 -6.24 -13.03 -10.63
N THR A 200 -7.57 -12.99 -10.34
CA THR A 200 -8.57 -12.42 -11.25
C THR A 200 -8.44 -10.90 -11.40
N PHE A 201 -7.95 -10.22 -10.37
CA PHE A 201 -7.68 -8.78 -10.44
C PHE A 201 -6.37 -8.47 -11.17
N VAL A 202 -5.28 -9.19 -10.86
CA VAL A 202 -3.99 -8.92 -11.51
C VAL A 202 -3.92 -9.39 -12.96
N SER A 203 -4.87 -10.20 -13.43
CA SER A 203 -5.03 -10.55 -14.84
C SER A 203 -5.64 -9.42 -15.68
N GLN A 204 -6.14 -8.36 -15.07
CA GLN A 204 -6.71 -7.22 -15.78
C GLN A 204 -5.60 -6.32 -16.35
N SER A 205 -5.82 -5.79 -17.55
CA SER A 205 -4.80 -5.05 -18.33
C SER A 205 -4.25 -3.80 -17.62
N HIS A 206 -5.05 -3.13 -16.78
CA HIS A 206 -4.67 -1.89 -16.09
C HIS A 206 -4.50 -2.08 -14.57
N ILE A 207 -4.46 -3.32 -14.08
CA ILE A 207 -4.21 -3.63 -12.65
C ILE A 207 -2.86 -4.32 -12.52
N GLN A 208 -1.91 -3.69 -11.85
CA GLN A 208 -0.55 -4.21 -11.64
C GLN A 208 -0.34 -4.80 -10.26
N GLY A 209 -1.39 -4.94 -9.44
CA GLY A 209 -1.26 -5.55 -8.11
C GLY A 209 -2.50 -5.43 -7.26
N ILE A 210 -2.35 -5.80 -6.02
CA ILE A 210 -3.40 -5.79 -5.01
C ILE A 210 -2.92 -5.19 -3.70
N LEU A 211 -3.87 -4.59 -2.95
CA LEU A 211 -3.67 -4.15 -1.57
C LEU A 211 -4.63 -4.94 -0.68
N VAL A 212 -4.07 -5.64 0.32
CA VAL A 212 -4.78 -6.59 1.18
C VAL A 212 -4.83 -6.07 2.61
N GLY A 213 -6.01 -5.99 3.19
CA GLY A 213 -6.23 -5.68 4.61
C GLY A 213 -6.27 -6.95 5.46
N THR A 214 -7.47 -7.40 5.81
CA THR A 214 -7.75 -8.47 6.79
C THR A 214 -6.96 -9.75 6.54
N ASP A 215 -6.94 -10.27 5.31
CA ASP A 215 -6.25 -11.53 4.98
C ASP A 215 -4.71 -11.41 5.06
N SER A 216 -4.18 -10.21 5.20
CA SER A 216 -2.74 -10.03 5.47
C SER A 216 -2.37 -10.18 6.95
N LEU A 217 -3.35 -10.16 7.86
CA LEU A 217 -3.13 -10.25 9.30
C LEU A 217 -2.76 -11.66 9.76
N THR A 218 -3.14 -12.70 9.00
CA THR A 218 -2.73 -14.06 9.30
C THR A 218 -1.65 -14.54 8.32
N PRO A 219 -0.54 -15.13 8.81
CA PRO A 219 0.53 -15.62 7.94
C PRO A 219 0.07 -16.67 6.93
N THR A 220 -0.90 -17.51 7.31
CA THR A 220 -1.43 -18.58 6.44
C THR A 220 -2.19 -18.00 5.26
N ASP A 221 -3.13 -17.08 5.50
CA ASP A 221 -3.91 -16.47 4.43
C ASP A 221 -3.03 -15.64 3.50
N PHE A 222 -2.09 -14.88 4.08
CA PHE A 222 -1.12 -14.11 3.30
C PHE A 222 -0.19 -14.99 2.46
N SER A 223 0.28 -16.12 3.02
CA SER A 223 1.04 -17.14 2.28
C SER A 223 0.25 -17.71 1.09
N ASN A 224 -1.03 -17.97 1.29
CA ASN A 224 -1.92 -18.46 0.20
C ASN A 224 -2.07 -17.40 -0.91
N ILE A 225 -2.15 -16.10 -0.55
CA ILE A 225 -2.18 -15.00 -1.53
C ILE A 225 -0.86 -14.94 -2.30
N ILE A 226 0.30 -15.01 -1.63
CA ILE A 226 1.61 -15.05 -2.30
C ILE A 226 1.63 -16.18 -3.32
N ASN A 227 1.28 -17.42 -2.91
CA ASN A 227 1.29 -18.58 -3.78
C ASN A 227 0.31 -18.48 -4.97
N SER A 228 -0.81 -17.75 -4.81
CA SER A 228 -1.78 -17.54 -5.91
C SER A 228 -1.29 -16.54 -6.97
N LEU A 229 -0.22 -15.78 -6.67
CA LEU A 229 0.37 -14.76 -7.55
C LEU A 229 1.77 -15.14 -8.07
N SER A 230 2.26 -16.32 -7.70
CA SER A 230 3.62 -16.79 -8.03
C SER A 230 3.68 -17.62 -9.29
#